data_66469b9726c9ad2efea5147deb9463e1
#
_entry.id   66469b9726c9ad2efea5147deb9463e1
#
_cell.length_a   1.000
_cell.length_b   1.000
_cell.length_c   1.000
_cell.angle_alpha   90.00
_cell.angle_beta   90.00
_cell.angle_gamma   90.00
#
_symmetry.space_group_name_H-M   'P 1'
#
loop_
_entity.id
_entity.type
_entity.pdbx_description
1 polymer ?
#
loop_
_entity_poly.entity_id
_entity_poly.type
_entity_poly.pdbx_seq_one_letter_code
_entity_poly.pdbx_strand_id
1 'polypeptide(L)'
;DEAARQRRQLELDLRTAIKNGGFELNFQPLYSLAEKRLTGFEALIRWNHPTRGQINPVEFIPLAEETGLIVPIGEWVLREACHQASSWPADVSVAVNVSPKQFAATGIASTVLSALAASRLAPHRLEREITESIFIADVGQTLATLHSLRNLGVKIALDDFGTGYSSL
;
A
#
# COMPACT_ATOMS: atom_id res chain seq x y z
N ASP A 1 -8.11 17.00 -26.65
CA ASP A 1 -8.70 17.35 -25.38
C ASP A 1 -7.62 17.49 -24.33
N GLU A 2 -7.62 18.63 -23.64
CA GLU A 2 -6.59 18.96 -22.66
C GLU A 2 -6.58 18.01 -21.46
N ALA A 3 -7.76 17.60 -20.99
CA ALA A 3 -7.86 16.67 -19.88
C ALA A 3 -7.24 15.31 -20.23
N ALA A 4 -7.48 14.84 -21.44
CA ALA A 4 -6.90 13.57 -21.91
C ALA A 4 -5.38 13.65 -22.04
N ARG A 5 -4.86 14.79 -22.48
CA ARG A 5 -3.41 15.00 -22.58
C ARG A 5 -2.76 15.02 -21.20
N GLN A 6 -3.37 15.73 -20.25
CA GLN A 6 -2.87 15.80 -18.89
C GLN A 6 -2.85 14.43 -18.23
N ARG A 7 -3.91 13.66 -18.43
CA ARG A 7 -4.00 12.30 -17.92
C ARG A 7 -2.92 11.40 -18.52
N ARG A 8 -2.72 11.49 -19.84
CA ARG A 8 -1.68 10.72 -20.52
C ARG A 8 -0.29 11.09 -20.02
N GLN A 9 -0.05 12.38 -19.84
CA GLN A 9 1.24 12.84 -19.31
C GLN A 9 1.48 12.34 -17.89
N LEU A 10 0.46 12.37 -17.06
CA LEU A 10 0.55 11.89 -15.68
C LEU A 10 0.87 10.39 -15.65
N GLU A 11 0.24 9.62 -16.53
CA GLU A 11 0.53 8.19 -16.64
C GLU A 11 2.00 7.94 -17.04
N LEU A 12 2.50 8.68 -18.02
CA LEU A 12 3.90 8.56 -18.43
C LEU A 12 4.86 8.93 -17.30
N ASP A 13 4.53 9.98 -16.56
CA ASP A 13 5.33 10.42 -15.42
C ASP A 13 5.33 9.38 -14.30
N LEU A 14 4.19 8.73 -14.05
CA LEU A 14 4.10 7.63 -13.09
C LEU A 14 5.00 6.46 -13.50
N ARG A 15 4.97 6.08 -14.76
CA ARG A 15 5.83 5.00 -15.27
C ARG A 15 7.30 5.33 -15.06
N THR A 16 7.67 6.58 -15.30
CA THR A 16 9.03 7.06 -15.08
C THR A 16 9.40 7.00 -13.60
N ALA A 17 8.49 7.42 -12.72
CA ALA A 17 8.74 7.41 -11.28
C ALA A 17 8.92 5.99 -10.74
N ILE A 18 8.13 5.03 -11.24
CA ILE A 18 8.27 3.63 -10.85
C ILE A 18 9.66 3.10 -11.24
N LYS A 19 10.15 3.48 -12.41
CA LYS A 19 11.41 3.00 -12.94
C LYS A 19 12.62 3.71 -12.32
N ASN A 20 12.54 5.03 -12.16
CA ASN A 20 13.69 5.87 -11.80
C ASN A 20 13.64 6.43 -10.39
N GLY A 21 12.54 6.21 -9.66
CA GLY A 21 12.35 6.78 -8.33
C GLY A 21 11.53 8.07 -8.35
N GLY A 22 11.22 8.57 -7.18
CA GLY A 22 10.38 9.76 -7.01
C GLY A 22 9.33 9.58 -5.95
N PHE A 23 9.19 8.37 -5.43
CA PHE A 23 8.29 8.09 -4.32
C PHE A 23 9.03 8.09 -3.00
N GLU A 24 8.34 8.51 -1.96
CA GLU A 24 8.80 8.37 -0.58
C GLU A 24 7.60 8.02 0.30
N LEU A 25 7.86 7.58 1.52
CA LEU A 25 6.81 7.27 2.48
C LEU A 25 6.82 8.28 3.62
N ASN A 26 5.63 8.77 3.97
CA ASN A 26 5.39 9.43 5.25
C ASN A 26 4.74 8.41 6.18
N PHE A 27 5.04 8.49 7.47
CA PHE A 27 4.50 7.57 8.45
C PHE A 27 3.63 8.33 9.44
N GLN A 28 2.35 8.00 9.46
CA GLN A 28 1.39 8.62 10.36
C GLN A 28 1.26 7.76 11.61
N PRO A 29 1.46 8.34 12.81
CA PRO A 29 1.38 7.56 14.04
C PRO A 29 -0.02 6.99 14.27
N LEU A 30 -0.05 5.73 14.75
CA LEU A 30 -1.26 5.05 15.19
C LEU A 30 -1.15 4.86 16.69
N TYR A 31 -2.15 5.36 17.39
CA TYR A 31 -2.16 5.36 18.85
C TYR A 31 -3.35 4.56 19.36
N SER A 32 -3.09 3.65 20.28
CA SER A 32 -4.17 2.87 20.92
C SER A 32 -4.70 3.64 22.13
N LEU A 33 -5.99 3.98 22.08
CA LEU A 33 -6.63 4.63 23.22
C LEU A 33 -6.78 3.67 24.40
N ALA A 34 -6.99 2.38 24.13
CA ALA A 34 -7.13 1.35 25.15
C ALA A 34 -5.82 1.12 25.89
N GLU A 35 -4.73 0.99 25.15
CA GLU A 35 -3.40 0.74 25.70
C GLU A 35 -2.65 2.01 26.06
N LYS A 36 -3.15 3.16 25.64
CA LYS A 36 -2.56 4.49 25.88
C LYS A 36 -1.10 4.56 25.43
N ARG A 37 -0.83 3.98 24.24
CA ARG A 37 0.53 3.98 23.69
C ARG A 37 0.51 4.00 22.17
N LEU A 38 1.65 4.36 21.59
CA LEU A 38 1.90 4.25 20.17
C LEU A 38 1.99 2.76 19.81
N THR A 39 1.18 2.31 18.84
CA THR A 39 1.16 0.91 18.42
C THR A 39 1.82 0.71 17.07
N GLY A 40 1.92 1.75 16.26
CA GLY A 40 2.51 1.63 14.96
C GLY A 40 2.42 2.91 14.14
N PHE A 41 2.71 2.76 12.85
CA PHE A 41 2.61 3.85 11.87
C PHE A 41 1.93 3.35 10.61
N GLU A 42 1.11 4.20 10.01
CA GLU A 42 0.56 3.94 8.69
C GLU A 42 1.49 4.52 7.64
N ALA A 43 1.89 3.70 6.67
CA ALA A 43 2.75 4.13 5.57
C ALA A 43 1.89 4.79 4.50
N LEU A 44 2.21 6.03 4.16
CA LEU A 44 1.46 6.82 3.19
C LEU A 44 2.41 7.29 2.10
N ILE A 45 2.09 6.95 0.85
CA ILE A 45 2.94 7.29 -0.29
C ILE A 45 2.90 8.79 -0.58
N ARG A 46 4.05 9.33 -0.95
CA ARG A 46 4.20 10.69 -1.46
C ARG A 46 4.97 10.63 -2.77
N TRP A 47 4.48 11.35 -3.76
CA TRP A 47 5.14 11.42 -5.06
C TRP A 47 5.74 12.79 -5.26
N ASN A 48 7.05 12.84 -5.33
CA ASN A 48 7.80 14.06 -5.59
C ASN A 48 8.12 14.12 -7.08
N HIS A 49 7.30 14.86 -7.81
CA HIS A 49 7.46 15.03 -9.25
C HIS A 49 8.59 16.03 -9.53
N PRO A 50 9.47 15.77 -10.52
CA PRO A 50 10.64 16.62 -10.77
C PRO A 50 10.32 18.10 -11.06
N THR A 51 9.18 18.38 -11.69
CA THR A 51 8.82 19.75 -12.07
C THR A 51 7.56 20.27 -11.39
N ARG A 52 6.67 19.37 -10.94
CA ARG A 52 5.39 19.77 -10.34
C ARG A 52 5.41 19.79 -8.81
N GLY A 53 6.52 19.36 -8.20
CA GLY A 53 6.58 19.18 -6.77
C GLY A 53 5.78 17.99 -6.31
N GLN A 54 5.30 18.01 -5.08
CA GLN A 54 4.57 16.88 -4.51
C GLN A 54 3.16 16.79 -5.11
N ILE A 55 2.86 15.63 -5.71
CA ILE A 55 1.55 15.36 -6.29
C ILE A 55 0.70 14.62 -5.27
N ASN A 56 -0.53 15.09 -5.08
CA ASN A 56 -1.46 14.51 -4.12
C ASN A 56 -1.87 13.09 -4.53
N PRO A 57 -1.87 12.10 -3.60
CA PRO A 57 -2.33 10.74 -3.90
C PRO A 57 -3.73 10.67 -4.52
N VAL A 58 -4.64 11.56 -4.13
CA VAL A 58 -5.98 11.62 -4.72
C VAL A 58 -5.92 11.86 -6.24
N GLU A 59 -4.88 12.53 -6.72
CA GLU A 59 -4.71 12.80 -8.15
C GLU A 59 -4.16 11.58 -8.89
N PHE A 60 -3.19 10.85 -8.31
CA PHE A 60 -2.52 9.79 -9.07
C PHE A 60 -2.95 8.36 -8.72
N ILE A 61 -3.46 8.10 -7.51
CA ILE A 61 -3.86 6.74 -7.14
C ILE A 61 -4.99 6.19 -8.01
N PRO A 62 -6.08 6.95 -8.29
CA PRO A 62 -7.12 6.44 -9.19
C PRO A 62 -6.59 6.09 -10.58
N LEU A 63 -5.67 6.90 -11.11
CA LEU A 63 -5.04 6.63 -12.39
C LEU A 63 -4.18 5.38 -12.34
N ALA A 64 -3.43 5.21 -11.25
CA ALA A 64 -2.62 4.02 -11.05
C ALA A 64 -3.48 2.76 -11.00
N GLU A 65 -4.64 2.85 -10.36
CA GLU A 65 -5.60 1.73 -10.31
C GLU A 65 -6.14 1.39 -11.69
N GLU A 66 -6.56 2.40 -12.46
CA GLU A 66 -7.12 2.19 -13.79
C GLU A 66 -6.10 1.63 -14.79
N THR A 67 -4.85 2.03 -14.67
CA THR A 67 -3.80 1.61 -15.59
C THR A 67 -3.07 0.34 -15.16
N GLY A 68 -3.37 -0.18 -13.95
CA GLY A 68 -2.66 -1.31 -13.38
C GLY A 68 -1.33 -0.96 -12.75
N LEU A 69 -0.90 0.29 -12.83
CA LEU A 69 0.36 0.73 -12.23
C LEU A 69 0.35 0.67 -10.71
N ILE A 70 -0.84 0.56 -10.11
CA ILE A 70 -0.96 0.40 -8.65
C ILE A 70 -0.24 -0.87 -8.15
N VAL A 71 -0.12 -1.89 -8.98
CA VAL A 71 0.54 -3.14 -8.58
C VAL A 71 2.03 -2.91 -8.32
N PRO A 72 2.83 -2.41 -9.27
CA PRO A 72 4.24 -2.14 -8.97
C PRO A 72 4.44 -1.01 -7.95
N ILE A 73 3.56 -0.01 -7.92
CA ILE A 73 3.63 1.04 -6.91
C ILE A 73 3.40 0.43 -5.52
N GLY A 74 2.36 -0.39 -5.37
CA GLY A 74 2.04 -1.03 -4.10
C GLY A 74 3.13 -1.97 -3.64
N GLU A 75 3.79 -2.66 -4.55
CA GLU A 75 4.93 -3.51 -4.22
C GLU A 75 6.08 -2.68 -3.67
N TRP A 76 6.39 -1.56 -4.30
CA TRP A 76 7.42 -0.64 -3.80
C TRP A 76 7.09 -0.14 -2.40
N VAL A 77 5.84 0.30 -2.18
CA VAL A 77 5.39 0.79 -0.87
C VAL A 77 5.58 -0.29 0.20
N LEU A 78 5.15 -1.51 -0.10
CA LEU A 78 5.26 -2.62 0.83
C LEU A 78 6.71 -2.91 1.22
N ARG A 79 7.59 -2.99 0.23
CA ARG A 79 9.01 -3.28 0.45
C ARG A 79 9.69 -2.18 1.25
N GLU A 80 9.43 -0.93 0.91
CA GLU A 80 10.01 0.22 1.61
C GLU A 80 9.49 0.32 3.04
N ALA A 81 8.18 0.10 3.24
CA ALA A 81 7.59 0.13 4.57
C ALA A 81 8.18 -0.95 5.48
N CYS A 82 8.29 -2.17 4.99
CA CYS A 82 8.89 -3.27 5.74
C CYS A 82 10.35 -2.99 6.06
N HIS A 83 11.10 -2.46 5.09
CA HIS A 83 12.50 -2.12 5.29
C HIS A 83 12.67 -1.09 6.40
N GLN A 84 11.91 -0.01 6.36
CA GLN A 84 12.01 1.04 7.39
C GLN A 84 11.53 0.54 8.74
N ALA A 85 10.44 -0.21 8.80
CA ALA A 85 9.89 -0.73 10.04
C ALA A 85 10.83 -1.73 10.73
N SER A 86 11.72 -2.37 10.00
CA SER A 86 12.65 -3.35 10.57
C SER A 86 13.61 -2.72 11.57
N SER A 87 13.84 -1.40 11.49
CA SER A 87 14.70 -0.68 12.41
C SER A 87 13.96 -0.06 13.60
N TRP A 88 12.63 -0.18 13.63
CA TRP A 88 11.81 0.37 14.74
C TRP A 88 11.79 -0.59 15.92
N PRO A 89 11.39 -0.11 17.11
CA PRO A 89 11.19 -1.00 18.27
C PRO A 89 10.28 -2.18 17.94
N ALA A 90 10.54 -3.34 18.55
CA ALA A 90 9.88 -4.59 18.19
C ALA A 90 8.36 -4.60 18.41
N ASP A 91 7.86 -3.71 19.26
CA ASP A 91 6.42 -3.58 19.56
C ASP A 91 5.70 -2.56 18.68
N VAL A 92 6.40 -1.99 17.69
CA VAL A 92 5.83 -1.01 16.76
C VAL A 92 5.59 -1.67 15.42
N SER A 93 4.35 -1.61 14.96
CA SER A 93 3.92 -2.21 13.70
C SER A 93 3.86 -1.18 12.57
N VAL A 94 3.83 -1.65 11.33
CA VAL A 94 3.58 -0.82 10.16
C VAL A 94 2.31 -1.28 9.47
N ALA A 95 1.41 -0.34 9.18
CA ALA A 95 0.18 -0.59 8.45
C ALA A 95 0.34 -0.10 7.01
N VAL A 96 0.02 -0.95 6.05
CA VAL A 96 0.18 -0.65 4.62
C VAL A 96 -1.13 -0.95 3.90
N ASN A 97 -1.68 0.07 3.25
CA ASN A 97 -2.92 -0.05 2.49
C ASN A 97 -2.76 -0.92 1.26
N VAL A 98 -3.82 -1.65 0.90
CA VAL A 98 -3.88 -2.47 -0.31
C VAL A 98 -5.11 -2.06 -1.12
N SER A 99 -4.92 -1.67 -2.37
CA SER A 99 -6.06 -1.38 -3.24
C SER A 99 -6.71 -2.68 -3.70
N PRO A 100 -8.02 -2.65 -4.06
CA PRO A 100 -8.70 -3.84 -4.59
C PRO A 100 -8.01 -4.42 -5.83
N LYS A 101 -7.51 -3.58 -6.71
CA LYS A 101 -6.79 -4.02 -7.92
C LYS A 101 -5.50 -4.75 -7.57
N GLN A 102 -4.77 -4.22 -6.60
CA GLN A 102 -3.55 -4.84 -6.10
C GLN A 102 -3.85 -6.18 -5.42
N PHE A 103 -4.93 -6.21 -4.63
CA PHE A 103 -5.34 -7.42 -3.93
C PHE A 103 -5.76 -8.53 -4.89
N ALA A 104 -6.39 -8.17 -6.00
CA ALA A 104 -6.81 -9.12 -7.03
C ALA A 104 -5.66 -9.60 -7.92
N ALA A 105 -4.50 -8.95 -7.87
CA ALA A 105 -3.35 -9.33 -8.68
C ALA A 105 -2.79 -10.68 -8.22
N THR A 106 -2.27 -11.45 -9.16
CA THR A 106 -1.66 -12.74 -8.88
C THR A 106 -0.40 -12.57 -8.02
N GLY A 107 -0.23 -13.44 -7.01
CA GLY A 107 1.01 -13.49 -6.27
C GLY A 107 1.16 -12.50 -5.13
N ILE A 108 0.07 -11.92 -4.64
CA ILE A 108 0.16 -10.96 -3.53
C ILE A 108 0.81 -11.58 -2.27
N ALA A 109 0.45 -12.82 -1.93
CA ALA A 109 1.05 -13.48 -0.77
C ALA A 109 2.55 -13.71 -0.97
N SER A 110 2.96 -14.09 -2.18
CA SER A 110 4.36 -14.26 -2.53
C SER A 110 5.15 -12.95 -2.42
N THR A 111 4.55 -11.85 -2.87
CA THR A 111 5.16 -10.52 -2.76
C THR A 111 5.35 -10.13 -1.30
N VAL A 112 4.35 -10.39 -0.47
CA VAL A 112 4.44 -10.11 0.97
C VAL A 112 5.54 -10.96 1.62
N LEU A 113 5.58 -12.25 1.32
CA LEU A 113 6.61 -13.12 1.84
C LEU A 113 8.01 -12.65 1.46
N SER A 114 8.18 -12.24 0.21
CA SER A 114 9.45 -11.72 -0.29
C SER A 114 9.86 -10.43 0.43
N ALA A 115 8.91 -9.51 0.66
CA ALA A 115 9.18 -8.25 1.36
C ALA A 115 9.57 -8.51 2.82
N LEU A 116 8.89 -9.42 3.49
CA LEU A 116 9.21 -9.80 4.86
C LEU A 116 10.59 -10.44 4.96
N ALA A 117 10.90 -11.34 4.04
CA ALA A 117 12.19 -12.02 4.02
C ALA A 117 13.34 -11.03 3.78
N ALA A 118 13.19 -10.11 2.82
CA ALA A 118 14.21 -9.12 2.49
C ALA A 118 14.47 -8.14 3.62
N SER A 119 13.42 -7.73 4.33
CA SER A 119 13.51 -6.75 5.43
C SER A 119 13.83 -7.38 6.77
N ARG A 120 13.61 -8.69 6.90
CA ARG A 120 13.66 -9.42 8.17
C ARG A 120 12.65 -8.92 9.21
N LEU A 121 11.60 -8.25 8.75
CA LEU A 121 10.51 -7.82 9.62
C LEU A 121 9.71 -9.04 10.06
N ALA A 122 9.40 -9.14 11.36
CA ALA A 122 8.54 -10.21 11.85
C ALA A 122 7.13 -10.04 11.26
N PRO A 123 6.52 -11.11 10.73
CA PRO A 123 5.23 -11.00 10.04
C PRO A 123 4.13 -10.32 10.84
N HIS A 124 4.06 -10.56 12.15
CA HIS A 124 3.03 -9.98 13.02
C HIS A 124 3.15 -8.46 13.17
N ARG A 125 4.26 -7.88 12.73
CA ARG A 125 4.48 -6.42 12.75
C ARG A 125 4.00 -5.75 11.48
N LEU A 126 3.60 -6.51 10.45
CA LEU A 126 3.00 -5.99 9.24
C LEU A 126 1.48 -6.14 9.30
N GLU A 127 0.78 -5.03 9.11
CA GLU A 127 -0.67 -5.02 8.97
C GLU A 127 -1.03 -4.55 7.57
N ARG A 128 -1.90 -5.31 6.89
CA ARG A 128 -2.41 -4.93 5.58
C ARG A 128 -3.81 -4.36 5.77
N GLU A 129 -4.01 -3.11 5.40
CA GLU A 129 -5.31 -2.46 5.48
C GLU A 129 -6.03 -2.63 4.16
N ILE A 130 -7.24 -3.19 4.21
CA ILE A 130 -8.08 -3.44 3.04
C ILE A 130 -9.43 -2.76 3.24
N THR A 131 -10.13 -2.51 2.14
CA THR A 131 -11.51 -2.04 2.18
C THR A 131 -12.45 -3.18 1.83
N GLU A 132 -13.73 -3.05 2.18
CA GLU A 132 -14.72 -4.06 1.86
C GLU A 132 -14.90 -4.29 0.36
N SER A 133 -14.49 -3.34 -0.48
CA SER A 133 -14.60 -3.45 -1.93
C SER A 133 -13.77 -4.60 -2.52
N ILE A 134 -12.83 -5.18 -1.77
CA ILE A 134 -12.08 -6.35 -2.25
C ILE A 134 -13.00 -7.56 -2.49
N PHE A 135 -14.18 -7.60 -1.86
CA PHE A 135 -15.13 -8.71 -2.00
C PHE A 135 -16.05 -8.60 -3.21
N ILE A 136 -15.95 -7.50 -3.98
CA ILE A 136 -16.90 -7.24 -5.08
C ILE A 136 -16.70 -8.22 -6.25
N ALA A 137 -15.45 -8.54 -6.59
CA ALA A 137 -15.14 -9.33 -7.79
C ALA A 137 -15.36 -10.82 -7.58
N ASP A 138 -14.55 -11.45 -6.74
CA ASP A 138 -14.57 -12.91 -6.51
C ASP A 138 -14.37 -13.19 -5.04
N VAL A 139 -15.46 -13.56 -4.37
CA VAL A 139 -15.44 -13.81 -2.91
C VAL A 139 -14.54 -14.99 -2.55
N GLY A 140 -14.62 -16.07 -3.34
CA GLY A 140 -13.81 -17.27 -3.09
C GLY A 140 -12.33 -16.98 -3.19
N GLN A 141 -11.91 -16.29 -4.24
CA GLN A 141 -10.51 -15.93 -4.44
C GLN A 141 -10.03 -14.96 -3.35
N THR A 142 -10.89 -14.01 -2.99
CA THR A 142 -10.59 -13.06 -1.92
C THR A 142 -10.34 -13.76 -0.59
N LEU A 143 -11.21 -14.69 -0.23
CA LEU A 143 -11.06 -15.46 1.01
C LEU A 143 -9.78 -16.30 0.99
N ALA A 144 -9.46 -16.92 -0.13
CA ALA A 144 -8.25 -17.72 -0.27
C ALA A 144 -7.01 -16.85 -0.07
N THR A 145 -6.99 -15.65 -0.65
CA THR A 145 -5.87 -14.70 -0.51
C THR A 145 -5.73 -14.24 0.95
N LEU A 146 -6.85 -13.91 1.61
CA LEU A 146 -6.83 -13.52 3.02
C LEU A 146 -6.28 -14.65 3.89
N HIS A 147 -6.67 -15.88 3.62
CA HIS A 147 -6.15 -17.04 4.32
C HIS A 147 -4.64 -17.17 4.15
N SER A 148 -4.15 -17.02 2.93
CA SER A 148 -2.73 -17.10 2.64
C SER A 148 -1.94 -16.04 3.40
N LEU A 149 -2.44 -14.81 3.44
CA LEU A 149 -1.78 -13.73 4.17
C LEU A 149 -1.76 -14.00 5.68
N ARG A 150 -2.87 -14.45 6.23
CA ARG A 150 -2.93 -14.82 7.66
C ARG A 150 -1.99 -15.95 8.00
N ASN A 151 -1.86 -16.93 7.11
CA ASN A 151 -0.95 -18.05 7.33
C ASN A 151 0.51 -17.62 7.36
N LEU A 152 0.85 -16.49 6.73
CA LEU A 152 2.18 -15.91 6.85
C LEU A 152 2.42 -15.21 8.19
N GLY A 153 1.36 -14.97 8.96
CA GLY A 153 1.42 -14.26 10.23
C GLY A 153 1.13 -12.79 10.14
N VAL A 154 0.76 -12.31 8.97
CA VAL A 154 0.43 -10.89 8.73
C VAL A 154 -0.95 -10.57 9.29
N LYS A 155 -1.11 -9.39 9.86
CA LYS A 155 -2.40 -8.91 10.34
C LYS A 155 -3.18 -8.26 9.21
N ILE A 156 -4.49 -8.46 9.22
CA ILE A 156 -5.40 -7.85 8.26
C ILE A 156 -6.38 -6.96 9.02
N ALA A 157 -6.53 -5.72 8.54
CA ALA A 157 -7.49 -4.78 9.12
C ALA A 157 -8.41 -4.27 8.01
N LEU A 158 -9.67 -4.05 8.36
CA LEU A 158 -10.62 -3.39 7.47
C LEU A 158 -10.54 -1.90 7.72
N ASP A 159 -10.35 -1.16 6.63
CA ASP A 159 -10.33 0.30 6.68
C ASP A 159 -11.76 0.84 6.78
N ASP A 160 -11.87 2.13 7.10
CA ASP A 160 -13.17 2.78 7.31
C ASP A 160 -14.10 2.63 6.13
N PHE A 161 -15.36 2.35 6.45
CA PHE A 161 -16.42 2.17 5.47
C PHE A 161 -16.75 3.48 4.76
N GLY A 162 -16.94 3.40 3.44
CA GLY A 162 -17.50 4.49 2.66
C GLY A 162 -16.53 5.58 2.24
N THR A 163 -15.26 5.45 2.53
CA THR A 163 -14.28 6.45 2.09
C THR A 163 -13.83 6.26 0.64
N GLY A 164 -14.09 5.10 0.05
CA GLY A 164 -13.79 4.79 -1.35
C GLY A 164 -12.33 4.65 -1.69
N TYR A 165 -11.47 5.38 -1.04
CA TYR A 165 -10.04 5.34 -1.28
C TYR A 165 -9.28 5.38 0.03
N SER A 166 -8.72 4.24 0.40
CA SER A 166 -7.60 4.28 1.31
C SER A 166 -6.43 4.83 0.53
N SER A 167 -5.86 5.90 0.97
CA SER A 167 -4.63 6.36 0.35
C SER A 167 -3.53 5.36 0.64
N LEU A 168 -2.86 4.95 -0.37
CA LEU A 168 -1.65 4.17 -0.21
C LEU A 168 -0.59 4.94 0.59
#